data_4dc14e2aa31de4b383728d244a32f159
#
_entry.id   4dc14e2aa31de4b383728d244a32f159
#
_cell.length_a   1.000
_cell.length_b   1.000
_cell.length_c   1.000
_cell.angle_alpha   90.00
_cell.angle_beta   90.00
_cell.angle_gamma   90.00
#
_symmetry.space_group_name_H-M   'P 1'
#
loop_
_entity.id
_entity.type
_entity.pdbx_description
1 polymer ?
#
loop_
_entity_poly.entity_id
_entity_poly.type
_entity_poly.pdbx_seq_one_letter_code
_entity_poly.pdbx_strand_id
1 'polypeptide(L)'
;MDMASDPNDPDLRDNRLAMLMASAELERPAADSSIRVGREGREFCIYPAQLGYDLQEELDFLSNRVMEPNIFFTGRLLAPAMPRIDDRSVRFALMRDENGRRSRMRFLMPFTIEKPGFSVGPSILRAWANPFGPLGTPLVDVEDAAETIDNLLDALGQPELRLPNVLVLPSLRLDGPFVRMIKAIALSRNLPLTTTELHGRRALESELDADAYLQKALSTDDLKLLQSKWAGLETLGTLSHEVARQPQDVRLRMEEFLALEANGAKGRKRAALVNDRYRAAFAREAITNLAEIDAVRIHTLDLNGEAIASIVIFIAMGEAYIWKAAFNESFASHFPDRLLAHRLTEWQLDDANITRTDSCAAEDDLPLDQFWDRSSEMGTLVMGLSQNSDRDVRQVAAQVHMYRNTRNLAKMLRERIMSLGRKGGSLS
;
A
#
# COMPACT_ATOMS: atom_id res chain seq x y z
N MET A 1 33.37 -56.52 -16.99
CA MET A 1 33.12 -55.70 -18.17
C MET A 1 32.07 -54.67 -17.71
N ASP A 2 32.59 -53.62 -17.05
CA ASP A 2 31.76 -52.51 -16.53
C ASP A 2 31.44 -51.58 -17.70
N MET A 3 30.16 -51.49 -18.04
CA MET A 3 29.67 -50.44 -18.95
C MET A 3 29.45 -49.14 -18.15
N ALA A 4 30.45 -48.30 -18.19
CA ALA A 4 30.31 -46.94 -17.70
C ALA A 4 29.27 -46.22 -18.58
N SER A 5 28.17 -45.80 -18.00
CA SER A 5 27.13 -44.99 -18.66
C SER A 5 27.73 -43.64 -19.07
N ASP A 6 27.57 -43.26 -20.33
CA ASP A 6 28.03 -41.98 -20.89
C ASP A 6 27.26 -40.79 -20.18
N PRO A 7 27.98 -39.86 -19.53
CA PRO A 7 27.35 -38.73 -18.85
C PRO A 7 26.72 -37.72 -19.81
N ASN A 8 26.83 -37.86 -21.13
CA ASN A 8 26.28 -37.00 -22.16
C ASN A 8 25.08 -37.62 -22.93
N ASP A 9 24.55 -38.76 -22.48
CA ASP A 9 23.36 -39.36 -23.06
C ASP A 9 22.15 -38.39 -22.93
N PRO A 10 21.56 -37.93 -24.04
CA PRO A 10 20.41 -36.99 -24.01
C PRO A 10 19.19 -37.55 -23.26
N ASP A 11 18.95 -38.85 -23.32
CA ASP A 11 17.83 -39.49 -22.59
C ASP A 11 18.04 -39.49 -21.07
N LEU A 12 19.30 -39.52 -20.60
CA LEU A 12 19.64 -39.37 -19.18
C LEU A 12 19.54 -37.93 -18.69
N ARG A 13 19.79 -36.92 -19.56
CA ARG A 13 19.58 -35.50 -19.24
C ARG A 13 18.11 -35.16 -19.17
N ASP A 14 17.30 -35.60 -20.10
CA ASP A 14 15.86 -35.39 -20.10
C ASP A 14 15.16 -36.09 -18.92
N ASN A 15 15.59 -37.30 -18.56
CA ASN A 15 15.12 -37.98 -17.37
C ASN A 15 15.57 -37.31 -16.06
N ARG A 16 16.76 -36.74 -16.00
CA ARG A 16 17.25 -35.98 -14.85
C ARG A 16 16.53 -34.64 -14.72
N LEU A 17 16.29 -33.94 -15.85
CA LEU A 17 15.48 -32.71 -15.87
C LEU A 17 14.02 -33.04 -15.51
N ALA A 18 13.44 -34.11 -16.01
CA ALA A 18 12.10 -34.57 -15.66
C ALA A 18 12.01 -35.03 -14.19
N MET A 19 13.04 -35.69 -13.63
CA MET A 19 13.13 -36.00 -12.20
C MET A 19 13.36 -34.76 -11.34
N LEU A 20 14.18 -33.81 -11.77
CA LEU A 20 14.36 -32.50 -11.08
C LEU A 20 13.10 -31.66 -11.17
N MET A 21 12.38 -31.70 -12.29
CA MET A 21 11.06 -31.04 -12.42
C MET A 21 9.95 -31.79 -11.69
N ALA A 22 10.02 -33.10 -11.53
CA ALA A 22 9.08 -33.91 -10.75
C ALA A 22 9.40 -33.91 -9.24
N SER A 23 10.66 -33.69 -8.84
CA SER A 23 11.04 -33.46 -7.43
C SER A 23 10.96 -31.99 -7.03
N ALA A 24 10.82 -31.07 -7.97
CA ALA A 24 10.34 -29.72 -7.78
C ALA A 24 8.78 -29.66 -7.90
N GLU A 25 8.07 -30.66 -7.43
CA GLU A 25 6.83 -30.39 -6.71
C GLU A 25 7.30 -29.56 -5.52
N LEU A 26 7.32 -28.22 -5.71
CA LEU A 26 7.42 -27.28 -4.61
C LEU A 26 6.39 -27.76 -3.59
N GLU A 27 6.84 -28.37 -2.51
CA GLU A 27 5.98 -28.71 -1.39
C GLU A 27 5.36 -27.39 -1.00
N ARG A 28 4.11 -27.19 -1.41
CA ARG A 28 3.39 -25.96 -1.08
C ARG A 28 3.32 -25.88 0.43
N PRO A 29 3.54 -24.68 0.99
CA PRO A 29 3.38 -24.51 2.41
C PRO A 29 1.97 -24.96 2.81
N ALA A 30 1.84 -25.65 3.94
CA ALA A 30 0.57 -26.12 4.43
C ALA A 30 -0.29 -24.92 4.88
N ALA A 31 -1.55 -24.87 4.43
CA ALA A 31 -2.52 -23.90 4.91
C ALA A 31 -2.98 -24.28 6.33
N ASP A 32 -3.27 -23.27 7.17
CA ASP A 32 -3.92 -23.47 8.47
C ASP A 32 -5.33 -24.05 8.31
N SER A 33 -6.02 -23.66 7.26
CA SER A 33 -7.37 -24.11 6.90
C SER A 33 -7.57 -24.01 5.40
N SER A 34 -8.31 -24.96 4.81
CA SER A 34 -8.70 -24.98 3.41
C SER A 34 -10.11 -25.52 3.26
N ILE A 35 -10.89 -24.91 2.38
CA ILE A 35 -12.23 -25.35 2.00
C ILE A 35 -12.43 -25.20 0.49
N ARG A 36 -13.20 -26.10 -0.12
CA ARG A 36 -13.62 -25.98 -1.51
C ARG A 36 -14.80 -25.01 -1.62
N VAL A 37 -14.78 -24.13 -2.63
CA VAL A 37 -15.82 -23.12 -2.83
C VAL A 37 -16.16 -22.96 -4.31
N GLY A 38 -17.42 -22.70 -4.60
CA GLY A 38 -17.90 -22.44 -5.96
C GLY A 38 -17.63 -23.59 -6.93
N ARG A 39 -16.83 -23.34 -7.97
CA ARG A 39 -16.56 -24.32 -9.04
C ARG A 39 -15.54 -25.39 -8.64
N GLU A 40 -15.54 -26.49 -9.38
CA GLU A 40 -14.57 -27.57 -9.20
C GLU A 40 -13.12 -27.06 -9.32
N GLY A 41 -12.25 -27.49 -8.43
CA GLY A 41 -10.85 -27.08 -8.36
C GLY A 41 -10.60 -25.73 -7.69
N ARG A 42 -11.63 -25.00 -7.23
CA ARG A 42 -11.46 -23.76 -6.49
C ARG A 42 -11.38 -24.01 -5.00
N GLU A 43 -10.33 -23.50 -4.38
CA GLU A 43 -10.11 -23.58 -2.94
C GLU A 43 -9.94 -22.20 -2.33
N PHE A 44 -10.54 -22.02 -1.15
CA PHE A 44 -10.24 -20.90 -0.25
C PHE A 44 -9.34 -21.42 0.89
N CYS A 45 -8.21 -20.75 1.10
CA CYS A 45 -7.19 -21.16 2.06
C CYS A 45 -6.84 -20.02 2.99
N ILE A 46 -6.50 -20.35 4.22
CA ILE A 46 -5.93 -19.40 5.20
C ILE A 46 -4.51 -19.84 5.50
N TYR A 47 -3.56 -18.92 5.33
CA TYR A 47 -2.14 -19.15 5.59
C TYR A 47 -1.63 -18.22 6.68
N PRO A 48 -0.67 -18.66 7.50
CA PRO A 48 0.05 -17.77 8.39
C PRO A 48 0.92 -16.79 7.60
N ALA A 49 1.06 -15.56 8.10
CA ALA A 49 1.79 -14.49 7.42
C ALA A 49 3.28 -14.78 7.21
N GLN A 50 3.87 -15.69 7.99
CA GLN A 50 5.27 -16.13 7.85
C GLN A 50 5.58 -16.71 6.47
N LEU A 51 4.57 -17.22 5.77
CA LEU A 51 4.70 -17.79 4.42
C LEU A 51 4.71 -16.72 3.30
N GLY A 52 4.80 -15.44 3.64
CA GLY A 52 4.84 -14.36 2.66
C GLY A 52 5.96 -14.50 1.63
N TYR A 53 7.13 -14.99 2.04
CA TYR A 53 8.25 -15.24 1.11
C TYR A 53 7.99 -16.43 0.19
N ASP A 54 7.43 -17.52 0.71
CA ASP A 54 7.12 -18.73 -0.06
C ASP A 54 6.02 -18.48 -1.11
N LEU A 55 5.15 -17.51 -0.84
CA LEU A 55 4.05 -17.12 -1.74
C LEU A 55 4.39 -15.93 -2.64
N GLN A 56 5.59 -15.35 -2.53
CA GLN A 56 5.93 -14.09 -3.18
C GLN A 56 5.73 -14.11 -4.71
N GLU A 57 6.17 -15.16 -5.38
CA GLU A 57 6.04 -15.27 -6.85
C GLU A 57 4.58 -15.35 -7.30
N GLU A 58 3.75 -16.14 -6.60
CA GLU A 58 2.33 -16.23 -6.90
C GLU A 58 1.62 -14.89 -6.65
N LEU A 59 2.00 -14.17 -5.59
CA LEU A 59 1.48 -12.84 -5.25
C LEU A 59 1.89 -11.80 -6.29
N ASP A 60 3.14 -11.81 -6.74
CA ASP A 60 3.62 -10.90 -7.77
C ASP A 60 2.89 -11.16 -9.11
N PHE A 61 2.63 -12.43 -9.44
CA PHE A 61 1.85 -12.79 -10.63
C PHE A 61 0.40 -12.29 -10.53
N LEU A 62 -0.28 -12.48 -9.39
CA LEU A 62 -1.62 -11.94 -9.16
C LEU A 62 -1.63 -10.42 -9.26
N SER A 63 -0.66 -9.74 -8.63
CA SER A 63 -0.59 -8.27 -8.54
C SER A 63 -0.60 -7.56 -9.89
N ASN A 64 -0.12 -8.24 -10.95
CA ASN A 64 -0.11 -7.71 -12.32
C ASN A 64 -1.42 -7.94 -13.09
N ARG A 65 -2.46 -8.49 -12.45
CA ARG A 65 -3.71 -8.92 -13.10
C ARG A 65 -4.95 -8.60 -12.29
N VAL A 66 -4.84 -7.71 -11.34
CA VAL A 66 -5.95 -7.35 -10.46
C VAL A 66 -6.89 -6.35 -11.10
N MET A 67 -8.16 -6.39 -10.67
CA MET A 67 -9.18 -5.44 -11.09
C MET A 67 -8.97 -4.03 -10.53
N GLU A 68 -8.26 -3.90 -9.41
CA GLU A 68 -7.88 -2.65 -8.76
C GLU A 68 -6.50 -2.85 -8.11
N PRO A 69 -5.49 -2.07 -8.49
CA PRO A 69 -4.14 -2.25 -7.95
C PRO A 69 -4.05 -1.83 -6.49
N ASN A 70 -3.27 -2.60 -5.73
CA ASN A 70 -2.85 -2.26 -4.39
C ASN A 70 -1.39 -2.71 -4.21
N ILE A 71 -0.45 -1.80 -4.43
CA ILE A 71 0.99 -2.08 -4.31
C ILE A 71 1.37 -2.63 -2.93
N PHE A 72 0.63 -2.23 -1.88
CA PHE A 72 0.92 -2.62 -0.50
C PHE A 72 0.59 -4.08 -0.18
N PHE A 73 -0.13 -4.77 -1.07
CA PHE A 73 -0.43 -6.20 -0.95
C PHE A 73 0.33 -7.06 -1.96
N THR A 74 1.29 -6.50 -2.69
CA THR A 74 2.20 -7.28 -3.55
C THR A 74 3.16 -8.11 -2.71
N GLY A 75 3.64 -9.22 -3.27
CA GLY A 75 4.60 -10.10 -2.60
C GLY A 75 5.88 -9.36 -2.18
N ARG A 76 6.39 -8.46 -3.03
CA ARG A 76 7.57 -7.62 -2.79
C ARG A 76 7.47 -6.71 -1.57
N LEU A 77 6.26 -6.34 -1.15
CA LEU A 77 6.00 -5.53 0.03
C LEU A 77 5.53 -6.36 1.23
N LEU A 78 4.64 -7.33 1.03
CA LEU A 78 4.12 -8.16 2.11
C LEU A 78 5.18 -9.06 2.74
N ALA A 79 6.01 -9.72 1.93
CA ALA A 79 7.04 -10.62 2.43
C ALA A 79 7.97 -9.96 3.46
N PRO A 80 8.61 -8.80 3.18
CA PRO A 80 9.42 -8.10 4.18
C PRO A 80 8.60 -7.44 5.30
N ALA A 81 7.31 -7.10 5.07
CA ALA A 81 6.46 -6.43 6.06
C ALA A 81 6.01 -7.37 7.18
N MET A 82 5.61 -8.61 6.84
CA MET A 82 5.02 -9.56 7.78
C MET A 82 5.86 -9.82 9.03
N PRO A 83 7.18 -10.07 8.94
CA PRO A 83 7.98 -10.32 10.13
C PRO A 83 8.38 -9.05 10.91
N ARG A 84 8.08 -7.82 10.39
CA ARG A 84 8.70 -6.59 10.90
C ARG A 84 7.75 -5.46 11.26
N ILE A 85 6.58 -5.38 10.64
CA ILE A 85 5.70 -4.20 10.76
C ILE A 85 4.62 -4.38 11.80
N ASP A 86 4.12 -5.60 11.97
CA ASP A 86 3.00 -5.87 12.84
C ASP A 86 3.27 -7.08 13.74
N ASP A 87 3.01 -6.92 15.03
CA ASP A 87 3.07 -7.98 16.06
C ASP A 87 1.74 -8.74 16.19
N ARG A 88 0.69 -8.29 15.50
CA ARG A 88 -0.60 -8.97 15.45
C ARG A 88 -0.49 -10.24 14.62
N SER A 89 -1.33 -11.23 14.96
CA SER A 89 -1.42 -12.48 14.19
C SER A 89 -2.08 -12.22 12.81
N VAL A 90 -1.33 -11.63 11.89
CA VAL A 90 -1.76 -11.47 10.49
C VAL A 90 -1.80 -12.83 9.82
N ARG A 91 -2.84 -13.06 9.02
CA ARG A 91 -3.01 -14.23 8.16
C ARG A 91 -3.35 -13.80 6.75
N PHE A 92 -3.14 -14.68 5.79
CA PHE A 92 -3.54 -14.48 4.40
C PHE A 92 -4.78 -15.30 4.08
N ALA A 93 -5.85 -14.64 3.66
CA ALA A 93 -6.96 -15.25 2.99
C ALA A 93 -6.64 -15.31 1.49
N LEU A 94 -6.56 -16.49 0.93
CA LEU A 94 -6.26 -16.76 -0.46
C LEU A 94 -7.39 -17.54 -1.12
N MET A 95 -7.62 -17.28 -2.40
CA MET A 95 -8.43 -18.17 -3.24
C MET A 95 -7.62 -18.54 -4.47
N ARG A 96 -7.63 -19.80 -4.83
CA ARG A 96 -6.93 -20.30 -6.01
C ARG A 96 -7.75 -21.33 -6.78
N ASP A 97 -7.52 -21.39 -8.08
CA ASP A 97 -8.06 -22.41 -8.96
C ASP A 97 -6.97 -23.45 -9.20
N GLU A 98 -7.27 -24.69 -8.85
CA GLU A 98 -6.43 -25.86 -9.09
C GLU A 98 -6.95 -26.60 -10.34
N ASN A 99 -6.10 -26.75 -11.34
CA ASN A 99 -6.41 -27.51 -12.53
C ASN A 99 -5.24 -28.45 -12.87
N GLY A 100 -5.28 -29.65 -12.36
CA GLY A 100 -4.23 -30.64 -12.49
C GLY A 100 -2.91 -30.15 -11.88
N ARG A 101 -1.90 -29.90 -12.72
CA ARG A 101 -0.59 -29.39 -12.27
C ARG A 101 -0.50 -27.86 -12.20
N ARG A 102 -1.53 -27.15 -12.56
CA ARG A 102 -1.56 -25.68 -12.59
C ARG A 102 -2.38 -25.14 -11.43
N SER A 103 -1.78 -24.27 -10.65
CA SER A 103 -2.45 -23.47 -9.63
C SER A 103 -2.43 -22.01 -10.04
N ARG A 104 -3.53 -21.32 -9.82
CA ARG A 104 -3.64 -19.90 -10.11
C ARG A 104 -4.32 -19.18 -8.97
N MET A 105 -3.60 -18.27 -8.33
CA MET A 105 -4.16 -17.41 -7.30
C MET A 105 -5.14 -16.42 -7.93
N ARG A 106 -6.36 -16.33 -7.36
CA ARG A 106 -7.44 -15.47 -7.80
C ARG A 106 -7.74 -14.33 -6.84
N PHE A 107 -7.37 -14.50 -5.59
CA PHE A 107 -7.66 -13.55 -4.52
C PHE A 107 -6.59 -13.59 -3.44
N LEU A 108 -6.29 -12.42 -2.88
CA LEU A 108 -5.49 -12.25 -1.66
C LEU A 108 -6.06 -11.15 -0.80
N MET A 109 -6.18 -11.42 0.50
CA MET A 109 -6.42 -10.42 1.54
C MET A 109 -5.62 -10.76 2.79
N PRO A 110 -4.57 -10.00 3.13
CA PRO A 110 -3.99 -10.04 4.46
C PRO A 110 -5.03 -9.54 5.48
N PHE A 111 -5.20 -10.24 6.59
CA PHE A 111 -6.20 -9.88 7.58
C PHE A 111 -5.79 -10.21 9.03
N THR A 112 -6.44 -9.57 9.97
CA THR A 112 -6.39 -9.87 11.40
C THR A 112 -7.78 -10.18 11.94
N ILE A 113 -7.84 -10.95 13.05
CA ILE A 113 -9.05 -11.10 13.85
C ILE A 113 -8.86 -10.27 15.10
N GLU A 114 -9.69 -9.27 15.30
CA GLU A 114 -9.55 -8.32 16.40
C GLU A 114 -10.90 -7.86 16.96
N LYS A 115 -10.88 -7.13 18.06
CA LYS A 115 -12.04 -6.39 18.55
C LYS A 115 -12.07 -5.01 17.91
N PRO A 116 -13.25 -4.48 17.53
CA PRO A 116 -13.34 -3.15 16.92
C PRO A 116 -13.05 -2.04 17.92
N GLY A 117 -12.44 -0.96 17.46
CA GLY A 117 -12.31 0.30 18.18
C GLY A 117 -11.78 0.18 19.61
N PHE A 118 -12.63 0.37 20.58
CA PHE A 118 -12.30 0.29 22.03
C PHE A 118 -12.35 -1.14 22.60
N SER A 119 -12.24 -2.15 21.77
CA SER A 119 -12.26 -3.57 22.13
C SER A 119 -13.61 -4.03 22.73
N VAL A 120 -14.71 -3.36 22.38
CA VAL A 120 -16.07 -3.70 22.81
C VAL A 120 -16.87 -4.19 21.59
N GLY A 121 -17.69 -5.23 21.78
CA GLY A 121 -18.54 -5.78 20.73
C GLY A 121 -18.03 -7.10 20.13
N PRO A 122 -18.59 -7.53 18.99
CA PRO A 122 -18.21 -8.76 18.34
C PRO A 122 -16.76 -8.68 17.81
N SER A 123 -16.11 -9.83 17.67
CA SER A 123 -14.83 -9.87 16.93
C SER A 123 -15.10 -9.58 15.44
N ILE A 124 -14.12 -9.01 14.80
CA ILE A 124 -14.17 -8.66 13.38
C ILE A 124 -13.02 -9.32 12.62
N LEU A 125 -13.26 -9.62 11.36
CA LEU A 125 -12.24 -9.92 10.37
C LEU A 125 -11.88 -8.59 9.69
N ARG A 126 -10.64 -8.12 9.85
CA ARG A 126 -10.21 -6.82 9.35
C ARG A 126 -9.08 -6.98 8.33
N ALA A 127 -9.25 -6.44 7.13
CA ALA A 127 -8.16 -6.35 6.15
C ALA A 127 -7.01 -5.52 6.74
N TRP A 128 -5.79 -5.96 6.47
CA TRP A 128 -4.58 -5.39 7.07
C TRP A 128 -4.15 -4.12 6.34
N ALA A 129 -4.64 -2.98 6.78
CA ALA A 129 -4.10 -1.69 6.40
C ALA A 129 -3.35 -1.08 7.59
N ASN A 130 -2.20 -0.46 7.32
CA ASN A 130 -1.29 0.06 8.33
C ASN A 130 -0.61 1.36 7.85
N PRO A 131 0.13 2.09 8.70
CA PRO A 131 0.77 3.35 8.30
C PRO A 131 1.82 3.26 7.18
N PHE A 132 2.26 2.05 6.81
CA PHE A 132 3.21 1.79 5.73
C PHE A 132 2.54 1.20 4.48
N GLY A 133 1.26 0.83 4.59
CA GLY A 133 0.41 0.34 3.51
C GLY A 133 -1.03 0.77 3.78
N PRO A 134 -1.41 2.03 3.43
CA PRO A 134 -2.66 2.64 3.88
C PRO A 134 -3.86 2.31 2.98
N LEU A 135 -3.84 1.16 2.28
CA LEU A 135 -4.94 0.66 1.48
C LEU A 135 -5.35 -0.74 1.94
N GLY A 136 -6.64 -0.94 2.14
CA GLY A 136 -7.21 -2.22 2.52
C GLY A 136 -7.89 -2.96 1.36
N THR A 137 -7.74 -2.48 0.13
CA THR A 137 -8.31 -3.11 -1.09
C THR A 137 -7.66 -4.48 -1.30
N PRO A 138 -8.43 -5.58 -1.25
CA PRO A 138 -7.91 -6.91 -1.57
C PRO A 138 -7.45 -7.01 -3.03
N LEU A 139 -6.51 -7.90 -3.30
CA LEU A 139 -6.14 -8.25 -4.66
C LEU A 139 -7.14 -9.27 -5.21
N VAL A 140 -7.82 -8.91 -6.28
CA VAL A 140 -8.80 -9.77 -6.98
C VAL A 140 -8.42 -9.84 -8.45
N ASP A 141 -8.17 -11.04 -8.96
CA ASP A 141 -7.89 -11.26 -10.38
C ASP A 141 -9.03 -10.67 -11.23
N VAL A 142 -8.69 -9.90 -12.27
CA VAL A 142 -9.68 -9.28 -13.16
C VAL A 142 -10.56 -10.32 -13.87
N GLU A 143 -10.00 -11.51 -14.14
CA GLU A 143 -10.74 -12.62 -14.71
C GLU A 143 -11.62 -13.28 -13.64
N ASP A 144 -12.91 -13.38 -13.91
CA ASP A 144 -13.93 -13.92 -13.01
C ASP A 144 -14.04 -13.18 -11.64
N ALA A 145 -13.73 -11.88 -11.60
CA ALA A 145 -13.70 -11.10 -10.36
C ALA A 145 -15.02 -11.17 -9.57
N ALA A 146 -16.16 -11.09 -10.25
CA ALA A 146 -17.47 -11.18 -9.60
C ALA A 146 -17.70 -12.53 -8.93
N GLU A 147 -17.41 -13.64 -9.64
CA GLU A 147 -17.50 -15.01 -9.09
C GLU A 147 -16.52 -15.20 -7.94
N THR A 148 -15.31 -14.66 -8.07
CA THR A 148 -14.29 -14.73 -7.02
C THR A 148 -14.74 -14.03 -5.73
N ILE A 149 -15.32 -12.82 -5.82
CA ILE A 149 -15.84 -12.09 -4.66
C ILE A 149 -17.08 -12.81 -4.09
N ASP A 150 -17.95 -13.34 -4.94
CA ASP A 150 -19.14 -14.08 -4.51
C ASP A 150 -18.73 -15.32 -3.71
N ASN A 151 -17.80 -16.12 -4.22
CA ASN A 151 -17.24 -17.30 -3.53
C ASN A 151 -16.45 -16.94 -2.28
N LEU A 152 -15.79 -15.76 -2.24
CA LEU A 152 -15.15 -15.25 -1.03
C LEU A 152 -16.15 -15.07 0.10
N LEU A 153 -17.30 -14.44 -0.19
CA LEU A 153 -18.34 -14.22 0.83
C LEU A 153 -18.94 -15.55 1.32
N ASP A 154 -19.10 -16.54 0.42
CA ASP A 154 -19.49 -17.90 0.81
C ASP A 154 -18.45 -18.53 1.73
N ALA A 155 -17.15 -18.46 1.37
CA ALA A 155 -16.07 -19.03 2.16
C ALA A 155 -16.00 -18.42 3.55
N LEU A 156 -16.00 -17.08 3.64
CA LEU A 156 -15.89 -16.37 4.92
C LEU A 156 -17.08 -16.64 5.85
N GLY A 157 -18.25 -16.98 5.31
CA GLY A 157 -19.45 -17.36 6.06
C GLY A 157 -19.49 -18.81 6.53
N GLN A 158 -18.51 -19.67 6.15
CA GLN A 158 -18.52 -21.09 6.51
C GLN A 158 -18.17 -21.31 7.99
N PRO A 159 -18.99 -22.06 8.75
CA PRO A 159 -18.74 -22.30 10.17
C PRO A 159 -17.44 -23.04 10.45
N GLU A 160 -16.96 -23.85 9.51
CA GLU A 160 -15.73 -24.64 9.62
C GLU A 160 -14.49 -23.76 9.82
N LEU A 161 -14.48 -22.57 9.22
CA LEU A 161 -13.36 -21.63 9.34
C LEU A 161 -13.35 -20.86 10.67
N ARG A 162 -14.46 -20.88 11.42
CA ARG A 162 -14.61 -20.19 12.71
C ARG A 162 -14.20 -18.71 12.66
N LEU A 163 -14.49 -18.04 11.54
CA LEU A 163 -14.20 -16.64 11.34
C LEU A 163 -15.29 -15.75 11.94
N PRO A 164 -14.97 -14.49 12.33
CA PRO A 164 -15.97 -13.51 12.73
C PRO A 164 -16.99 -13.23 11.62
N ASN A 165 -18.26 -12.96 12.02
CA ASN A 165 -19.36 -12.71 11.10
C ASN A 165 -19.42 -11.26 10.57
N VAL A 166 -18.42 -10.44 10.84
CA VAL A 166 -18.31 -9.06 10.32
C VAL A 166 -16.94 -8.85 9.69
N LEU A 167 -16.96 -8.49 8.41
CA LEU A 167 -15.80 -8.09 7.62
C LEU A 167 -15.64 -6.57 7.65
N VAL A 168 -14.44 -6.09 7.91
CA VAL A 168 -14.07 -4.68 7.88
C VAL A 168 -12.93 -4.47 6.87
N LEU A 169 -13.19 -3.65 5.88
CA LEU A 169 -12.23 -3.30 4.84
C LEU A 169 -11.90 -1.80 4.96
N PRO A 170 -10.78 -1.43 5.58
CA PRO A 170 -10.43 -0.04 5.84
C PRO A 170 -9.80 0.63 4.63
N SER A 171 -9.93 1.96 4.56
CA SER A 171 -9.21 2.80 3.59
C SER A 171 -9.37 2.35 2.14
N LEU A 172 -10.61 2.09 1.73
CA LEU A 172 -10.97 1.78 0.34
C LEU A 172 -11.28 3.05 -0.44
N ARG A 173 -10.98 3.06 -1.72
CA ARG A 173 -11.50 4.03 -2.69
C ARG A 173 -12.97 3.69 -2.97
N LEU A 174 -13.91 4.54 -2.52
CA LEU A 174 -15.33 4.21 -2.52
C LEU A 174 -15.98 4.18 -3.92
N ASP A 175 -15.39 4.90 -4.87
CA ASP A 175 -15.73 4.88 -6.29
C ASP A 175 -14.93 3.83 -7.09
N GLY A 176 -14.06 3.06 -6.42
CA GLY A 176 -13.23 2.01 -7.03
C GLY A 176 -14.04 0.83 -7.56
N PRO A 177 -13.49 0.09 -8.55
CA PRO A 177 -14.18 -1.06 -9.14
C PRO A 177 -14.46 -2.17 -8.13
N PHE A 178 -13.54 -2.42 -7.19
CA PHE A 178 -13.74 -3.42 -6.13
C PHE A 178 -14.93 -3.06 -5.24
N VAL A 179 -15.03 -1.81 -4.78
CA VAL A 179 -16.12 -1.37 -3.88
C VAL A 179 -17.48 -1.40 -4.60
N ARG A 180 -17.51 -0.99 -5.86
CA ARG A 180 -18.76 -1.10 -6.66
C ARG A 180 -19.22 -2.56 -6.79
N MET A 181 -18.31 -3.48 -7.06
CA MET A 181 -18.63 -4.88 -7.26
C MET A 181 -19.07 -5.56 -5.96
N ILE A 182 -18.34 -5.40 -4.87
CA ILE A 182 -18.70 -6.04 -3.59
C ILE A 182 -20.03 -5.48 -3.03
N LYS A 183 -20.33 -4.20 -3.23
CA LYS A 183 -21.64 -3.61 -2.88
C LYS A 183 -22.78 -4.23 -3.67
N ALA A 184 -22.59 -4.43 -4.97
CA ALA A 184 -23.60 -5.06 -5.82
C ALA A 184 -23.87 -6.53 -5.41
N ILE A 185 -22.82 -7.29 -5.13
CA ILE A 185 -22.94 -8.67 -4.65
C ILE A 185 -23.58 -8.73 -3.26
N ALA A 186 -23.18 -7.87 -2.33
CA ALA A 186 -23.78 -7.80 -0.99
C ALA A 186 -25.29 -7.50 -1.07
N LEU A 187 -25.67 -6.57 -1.95
CA LEU A 187 -27.09 -6.23 -2.18
C LEU A 187 -27.87 -7.44 -2.74
N SER A 188 -27.33 -8.14 -3.74
CA SER A 188 -28.00 -9.33 -4.32
C SER A 188 -28.21 -10.47 -3.32
N ARG A 189 -27.33 -10.54 -2.30
CA ARG A 189 -27.39 -11.53 -1.21
C ARG A 189 -28.18 -11.06 0.02
N ASN A 190 -28.69 -9.83 0.02
CA ASN A 190 -29.29 -9.16 1.19
C ASN A 190 -28.36 -9.15 2.42
N LEU A 191 -27.05 -8.98 2.21
CA LEU A 191 -26.09 -8.84 3.29
C LEU A 191 -26.07 -7.39 3.79
N PRO A 192 -26.10 -7.16 5.12
CA PRO A 192 -26.02 -5.82 5.68
C PRO A 192 -24.64 -5.23 5.45
N LEU A 193 -24.61 -3.99 4.96
CA LEU A 193 -23.39 -3.29 4.60
C LEU A 193 -23.52 -1.80 4.91
N THR A 194 -22.46 -1.18 5.44
CA THR A 194 -22.37 0.25 5.65
C THR A 194 -20.96 0.77 5.41
N THR A 195 -20.84 2.07 5.16
CA THR A 195 -19.56 2.77 5.05
C THR A 195 -19.38 3.73 6.21
N THR A 196 -18.16 3.85 6.72
CA THR A 196 -17.78 4.74 7.80
C THR A 196 -16.39 5.33 7.56
N GLU A 197 -15.92 6.23 8.42
CA GLU A 197 -14.61 6.89 8.32
C GLU A 197 -14.38 7.60 6.98
N LEU A 198 -15.43 8.23 6.44
CA LEU A 198 -15.36 8.97 5.19
C LEU A 198 -14.35 10.11 5.26
N HIS A 199 -13.53 10.26 4.24
CA HIS A 199 -12.57 11.36 4.09
C HIS A 199 -12.12 11.49 2.64
N GLY A 200 -11.65 12.69 2.28
CA GLY A 200 -10.98 12.92 1.03
C GLY A 200 -9.51 12.46 1.08
N ARG A 201 -8.97 12.12 -0.07
CA ARG A 201 -7.54 11.83 -0.29
C ARG A 201 -7.13 12.44 -1.61
N ARG A 202 -6.10 13.29 -1.60
CA ARG A 202 -5.63 13.93 -2.82
C ARG A 202 -5.11 12.91 -3.82
N ALA A 203 -5.47 13.12 -5.06
CA ALA A 203 -5.03 12.33 -6.20
C ALA A 203 -4.72 13.24 -7.40
N LEU A 204 -3.69 12.89 -8.16
CA LEU A 204 -3.40 13.50 -9.44
C LEU A 204 -3.92 12.58 -10.55
N GLU A 205 -4.83 13.09 -11.35
CA GLU A 205 -5.38 12.39 -12.51
C GLU A 205 -5.89 13.48 -13.48
N SER A 206 -5.27 13.60 -14.65
CA SER A 206 -5.59 14.62 -15.63
C SER A 206 -5.25 14.15 -17.03
N GLU A 207 -6.02 14.62 -18.02
CA GLU A 207 -5.71 14.47 -19.43
C GLU A 207 -4.90 15.67 -19.98
N LEU A 208 -4.69 16.71 -19.16
CA LEU A 208 -3.88 17.86 -19.50
C LEU A 208 -2.40 17.51 -19.36
N ASP A 209 -1.56 18.12 -20.20
CA ASP A 209 -0.13 18.12 -19.99
C ASP A 209 0.26 18.89 -18.70
N ALA A 210 1.51 18.76 -18.28
CA ALA A 210 1.98 19.33 -17.02
C ALA A 210 1.82 20.85 -16.97
N ASP A 211 2.16 21.57 -18.05
CA ASP A 211 2.09 23.02 -18.11
C ASP A 211 0.65 23.52 -18.03
N ALA A 212 -0.26 22.96 -18.84
CA ALA A 212 -1.67 23.32 -18.83
C ALA A 212 -2.35 23.00 -17.49
N TYR A 213 -1.99 21.85 -16.89
CA TYR A 213 -2.52 21.47 -15.59
C TYR A 213 -2.08 22.44 -14.48
N LEU A 214 -0.78 22.71 -14.36
CA LEU A 214 -0.24 23.58 -13.32
C LEU A 214 -0.70 25.04 -13.46
N GLN A 215 -0.82 25.55 -14.69
CA GLN A 215 -1.41 26.87 -14.95
C GLN A 215 -2.88 26.95 -14.50
N LYS A 216 -3.62 25.86 -14.58
CA LYS A 216 -5.01 25.78 -14.10
C LYS A 216 -5.09 25.62 -12.57
N ALA A 217 -4.21 24.81 -11.99
CA ALA A 217 -4.23 24.45 -10.57
C ALA A 217 -3.68 25.56 -9.68
N LEU A 218 -2.68 26.32 -10.16
CA LEU A 218 -1.96 27.32 -9.37
C LEU A 218 -2.33 28.74 -9.81
N SER A 219 -2.41 29.64 -8.84
CA SER A 219 -2.51 31.08 -9.14
C SER A 219 -1.19 31.61 -9.72
N THR A 220 -1.27 32.73 -10.46
CA THR A 220 -0.06 33.42 -10.95
C THR A 220 0.90 33.80 -9.83
N ASP A 221 0.37 34.13 -8.65
CA ASP A 221 1.18 34.50 -7.49
C ASP A 221 1.88 33.27 -6.86
N ASP A 222 1.22 32.11 -6.82
CA ASP A 222 1.83 30.87 -6.36
C ASP A 222 2.97 30.44 -7.30
N LEU A 223 2.76 30.52 -8.62
CA LEU A 223 3.82 30.23 -9.60
C LEU A 223 5.03 31.15 -9.43
N LYS A 224 4.80 32.45 -9.29
CA LYS A 224 5.88 33.43 -9.01
C LYS A 224 6.59 33.13 -7.70
N LEU A 225 5.85 32.74 -6.66
CA LEU A 225 6.42 32.37 -5.38
C LEU A 225 7.35 31.15 -5.53
N LEU A 226 6.90 30.09 -6.19
CA LEU A 226 7.71 28.89 -6.42
C LEU A 226 8.98 29.23 -7.24
N GLN A 227 8.85 30.02 -8.31
CA GLN A 227 9.99 30.50 -9.09
C GLN A 227 10.99 31.32 -8.23
N SER A 228 10.49 32.22 -7.38
CA SER A 228 11.33 32.99 -6.46
C SER A 228 12.07 32.11 -5.46
N LYS A 229 11.38 31.05 -4.92
CA LYS A 229 12.01 30.13 -3.97
C LYS A 229 13.06 29.24 -4.64
N TRP A 230 12.79 28.79 -5.88
CA TRP A 230 13.76 28.08 -6.71
C TRP A 230 15.02 28.93 -6.94
N ALA A 231 14.85 30.16 -7.47
CA ALA A 231 15.95 31.11 -7.69
C ALA A 231 16.72 31.42 -6.39
N GLY A 232 16.00 31.50 -5.25
CA GLY A 232 16.63 31.67 -3.92
C GLY A 232 17.57 30.53 -3.56
N LEU A 233 17.21 29.28 -3.85
CA LEU A 233 18.09 28.12 -3.64
C LEU A 233 19.29 28.13 -4.62
N GLU A 234 19.08 28.54 -5.87
CA GLU A 234 20.17 28.65 -6.87
C GLU A 234 21.24 29.67 -6.46
N THR A 235 20.90 30.68 -5.63
CA THR A 235 21.91 31.57 -5.07
C THR A 235 22.84 30.90 -4.06
N LEU A 236 22.41 29.75 -3.50
CA LEU A 236 23.16 29.00 -2.49
C LEU A 236 24.02 27.89 -3.13
N GLY A 237 23.75 27.54 -4.40
CA GLY A 237 24.52 26.51 -5.09
C GLY A 237 23.78 25.96 -6.32
N THR A 238 24.32 24.88 -6.88
CA THR A 238 23.71 24.19 -8.00
C THR A 238 22.50 23.41 -7.52
N LEU A 239 21.31 23.75 -8.05
CA LEU A 239 20.05 23.08 -7.71
C LEU A 239 19.64 22.14 -8.86
N SER A 240 19.28 20.90 -8.55
CA SER A 240 18.76 19.92 -9.52
C SER A 240 17.61 19.10 -8.95
N HIS A 241 16.73 18.62 -9.87
CA HIS A 241 15.74 17.61 -9.58
C HIS A 241 16.19 16.29 -10.21
N GLU A 242 16.32 15.26 -9.39
CA GLU A 242 16.79 13.95 -9.80
C GLU A 242 15.72 12.89 -9.53
N VAL A 243 15.69 11.84 -10.38
CA VAL A 243 14.78 10.71 -10.24
C VAL A 243 15.55 9.39 -10.29
N ALA A 244 15.72 8.76 -9.14
CA ALA A 244 16.33 7.45 -9.07
C ALA A 244 15.32 6.36 -9.49
N ARG A 245 15.74 5.54 -10.44
CA ARG A 245 14.95 4.43 -11.02
C ARG A 245 15.73 3.12 -11.01
N GLN A 246 17.04 3.19 -11.30
CA GLN A 246 17.87 1.99 -11.34
C GLN A 246 18.10 1.45 -9.91
N PRO A 247 18.12 0.11 -9.72
CA PRO A 247 18.21 -0.49 -8.39
C PRO A 247 19.37 0.02 -7.52
N GLN A 248 20.50 0.36 -8.14
CA GLN A 248 21.67 0.88 -7.40
C GLN A 248 21.41 2.31 -6.91
N ASP A 249 20.87 3.18 -7.78
CA ASP A 249 20.59 4.57 -7.46
C ASP A 249 19.45 4.66 -6.43
N VAL A 250 18.41 3.82 -6.58
CA VAL A 250 17.30 3.73 -5.63
C VAL A 250 17.80 3.36 -4.23
N ARG A 251 18.71 2.39 -4.11
CA ARG A 251 19.28 2.03 -2.81
C ARG A 251 20.06 3.18 -2.18
N LEU A 252 20.86 3.89 -2.97
CA LEU A 252 21.61 5.05 -2.48
C LEU A 252 20.69 6.17 -2.01
N ARG A 253 19.72 6.57 -2.87
CA ARG A 253 18.75 7.63 -2.54
C ARG A 253 17.83 7.25 -1.37
N MET A 254 17.59 5.96 -1.13
CA MET A 254 16.86 5.52 0.06
C MET A 254 17.63 5.78 1.36
N GLU A 255 18.95 5.59 1.39
CA GLU A 255 19.74 5.92 2.58
C GLU A 255 19.77 7.45 2.82
N GLU A 256 19.85 8.26 1.78
CA GLU A 256 19.72 9.72 1.88
C GLU A 256 18.33 10.13 2.40
N PHE A 257 17.26 9.51 1.90
CA PHE A 257 15.91 9.72 2.43
C PHE A 257 15.82 9.40 3.92
N LEU A 258 16.37 8.26 4.36
CA LEU A 258 16.37 7.86 5.76
C LEU A 258 17.14 8.86 6.64
N ALA A 259 18.24 9.40 6.15
CA ALA A 259 19.00 10.45 6.84
C ALA A 259 18.20 11.76 6.93
N LEU A 260 17.53 12.20 5.85
CA LEU A 260 16.67 13.37 5.86
C LEU A 260 15.50 13.23 6.86
N GLU A 261 14.82 12.07 6.85
CA GLU A 261 13.71 11.81 7.77
C GLU A 261 14.18 11.82 9.23
N ALA A 262 15.36 11.25 9.51
CA ALA A 262 15.95 11.20 10.85
C ALA A 262 16.34 12.59 11.38
N ASN A 263 16.83 13.47 10.53
CA ASN A 263 17.23 14.83 10.89
C ASN A 263 16.05 15.80 11.01
N GLY A 264 14.88 15.46 10.48
CA GLY A 264 13.67 16.27 10.51
C GLY A 264 12.80 16.10 11.77
N ALA A 265 11.58 16.63 11.70
CA ALA A 265 10.57 16.57 12.79
C ALA A 265 10.26 15.14 13.23
N LYS A 266 10.24 14.17 12.29
CA LYS A 266 9.99 12.75 12.60
C LYS A 266 11.10 12.15 13.45
N GLY A 267 12.37 12.47 13.16
CA GLY A 267 13.51 12.02 13.96
C GLY A 267 13.46 12.55 15.39
N ARG A 268 13.19 13.86 15.55
CA ARG A 268 13.03 14.47 16.89
C ARG A 268 11.88 13.87 17.69
N LYS A 269 10.81 13.42 17.02
CA LYS A 269 9.66 12.70 17.64
C LYS A 269 9.91 11.20 17.79
N ARG A 270 11.08 10.69 17.42
CA ARG A 270 11.40 9.25 17.34
C ARG A 270 10.42 8.44 16.47
N ALA A 271 9.88 9.08 15.43
CA ALA A 271 8.93 8.50 14.51
C ALA A 271 9.54 8.19 13.12
N ALA A 272 10.80 8.56 12.89
CA ALA A 272 11.53 8.22 11.66
C ALA A 272 11.75 6.70 11.55
N LEU A 273 11.80 6.20 10.32
CA LEU A 273 11.96 4.76 10.04
C LEU A 273 13.21 4.18 10.74
N VAL A 274 14.32 4.90 10.75
CA VAL A 274 15.59 4.45 11.35
C VAL A 274 15.56 4.37 12.88
N ASN A 275 14.60 4.97 13.55
CA ASN A 275 14.47 4.88 15.01
C ASN A 275 13.98 3.49 15.47
N ASP A 276 13.51 2.66 14.54
CA ASP A 276 13.08 1.28 14.77
C ASP A 276 13.81 0.37 13.77
N ARG A 277 14.62 -0.55 14.28
CA ARG A 277 15.44 -1.44 13.46
C ARG A 277 14.62 -2.30 12.49
N TYR A 278 13.42 -2.69 12.89
CA TYR A 278 12.55 -3.53 12.07
C TYR A 278 11.91 -2.74 10.93
N ARG A 279 11.50 -1.50 11.21
CA ARG A 279 10.97 -0.58 10.18
C ARG A 279 12.05 -0.17 9.19
N ALA A 280 13.27 0.10 9.67
CA ALA A 280 14.41 0.39 8.80
C ALA A 280 14.76 -0.79 7.89
N ALA A 281 14.80 -2.01 8.44
CA ALA A 281 15.06 -3.22 7.68
C ALA A 281 13.94 -3.51 6.64
N PHE A 282 12.68 -3.35 7.05
CA PHE A 282 11.55 -3.44 6.13
C PHE A 282 11.68 -2.46 4.96
N ALA A 283 11.92 -1.18 5.26
CA ALA A 283 12.02 -0.14 4.24
C ALA A 283 13.10 -0.44 3.21
N ARG A 284 14.30 -0.82 3.66
CA ARG A 284 15.42 -1.16 2.78
C ARG A 284 15.12 -2.35 1.88
N GLU A 285 14.58 -3.41 2.46
CA GLU A 285 14.28 -4.63 1.71
C GLU A 285 13.13 -4.41 0.73
N ALA A 286 12.02 -3.80 1.16
CA ALA A 286 10.88 -3.51 0.30
C ALA A 286 11.28 -2.62 -0.90
N ILE A 287 12.05 -1.56 -0.65
CA ILE A 287 12.55 -0.66 -1.70
C ILE A 287 13.47 -1.40 -2.67
N THR A 288 14.38 -2.24 -2.17
CA THR A 288 15.26 -3.04 -3.02
C THR A 288 14.45 -4.00 -3.91
N ASN A 289 13.51 -4.73 -3.32
CA ASN A 289 12.66 -5.67 -4.05
C ASN A 289 11.80 -4.99 -5.12
N LEU A 290 11.25 -3.80 -4.83
CA LEU A 290 10.46 -3.03 -5.79
C LEU A 290 11.32 -2.42 -6.90
N ALA A 291 12.56 -2.02 -6.59
CA ALA A 291 13.49 -1.50 -7.60
C ALA A 291 13.87 -2.55 -8.65
N GLU A 292 13.99 -3.82 -8.26
CA GLU A 292 14.29 -4.93 -9.17
C GLU A 292 13.23 -5.13 -10.26
N ILE A 293 11.97 -4.75 -9.99
CA ILE A 293 10.85 -4.86 -10.93
C ILE A 293 10.39 -3.49 -11.48
N ASP A 294 11.20 -2.45 -11.32
CA ASP A 294 10.91 -1.09 -11.78
C ASP A 294 9.64 -0.47 -11.15
N ALA A 295 9.27 -0.90 -9.94
CA ALA A 295 8.04 -0.49 -9.25
C ALA A 295 8.27 0.60 -8.16
N VAL A 296 9.40 1.29 -8.17
CA VAL A 296 9.72 2.39 -7.25
C VAL A 296 10.47 3.51 -7.94
N ARG A 297 10.19 4.75 -7.53
CA ARG A 297 10.93 5.96 -7.88
C ARG A 297 11.26 6.73 -6.61
N ILE A 298 12.45 7.33 -6.55
CA ILE A 298 12.80 8.29 -5.51
C ILE A 298 13.14 9.60 -6.18
N HIS A 299 12.29 10.60 -5.97
CA HIS A 299 12.50 11.96 -6.44
C HIS A 299 13.26 12.73 -5.36
N THR A 300 14.28 13.47 -5.77
CA THR A 300 15.05 14.35 -4.87
C THR A 300 15.19 15.74 -5.47
N LEU A 301 15.21 16.72 -4.59
CA LEU A 301 15.69 18.07 -4.87
C LEU A 301 17.06 18.19 -4.25
N ASP A 302 18.09 18.34 -5.07
CA ASP A 302 19.48 18.33 -4.66
C ASP A 302 20.08 19.74 -4.73
N LEU A 303 20.79 20.15 -3.69
CA LEU A 303 21.58 21.38 -3.66
C LEU A 303 23.06 21.01 -3.51
N ASN A 304 23.87 21.37 -4.50
CA ASN A 304 25.30 20.98 -4.58
C ASN A 304 25.52 19.45 -4.49
N GLY A 305 24.57 18.66 -5.01
CA GLY A 305 24.64 17.21 -5.02
C GLY A 305 24.18 16.54 -3.72
N GLU A 306 23.70 17.29 -2.73
CA GLU A 306 23.10 16.76 -1.50
C GLU A 306 21.57 16.92 -1.53
N ALA A 307 20.83 15.86 -1.23
CA ALA A 307 19.38 15.89 -1.20
C ALA A 307 18.85 16.79 -0.06
N ILE A 308 18.11 17.85 -0.41
CA ILE A 308 17.43 18.73 0.56
C ILE A 308 15.94 18.42 0.70
N ALA A 309 15.35 17.70 -0.26
CA ALA A 309 14.02 17.09 -0.15
C ALA A 309 13.99 15.77 -0.91
N SER A 310 13.15 14.84 -0.46
CA SER A 310 13.00 13.52 -1.09
C SER A 310 11.58 12.99 -0.94
N ILE A 311 11.07 12.37 -2.02
CA ILE A 311 9.76 11.70 -2.07
C ILE A 311 9.96 10.29 -2.63
N VAL A 312 9.48 9.28 -1.91
CA VAL A 312 9.48 7.88 -2.33
C VAL A 312 8.10 7.52 -2.87
N ILE A 313 8.06 6.97 -4.08
CA ILE A 313 6.85 6.63 -4.82
C ILE A 313 6.90 5.17 -5.24
N PHE A 314 5.79 4.45 -5.06
CA PHE A 314 5.60 3.11 -5.60
C PHE A 314 4.71 3.17 -6.85
N ILE A 315 4.90 2.22 -7.77
CA ILE A 315 4.14 2.14 -9.02
C ILE A 315 3.61 0.73 -9.22
N ALA A 316 2.32 0.61 -9.53
CA ALA A 316 1.70 -0.65 -9.88
C ALA A 316 0.59 -0.43 -10.93
N MET A 317 0.65 -1.14 -12.06
CA MET A 317 -0.39 -1.16 -13.09
C MET A 317 -0.87 0.24 -13.53
N GLY A 318 0.05 1.18 -13.71
CA GLY A 318 -0.27 2.55 -14.12
C GLY A 318 -0.76 3.48 -13.01
N GLU A 319 -0.86 3.02 -11.77
CA GLU A 319 -1.10 3.87 -10.60
C GLU A 319 0.19 4.07 -9.80
N ALA A 320 0.44 5.30 -9.38
CA ALA A 320 1.54 5.68 -8.51
C ALA A 320 1.02 5.99 -7.10
N TYR A 321 1.84 5.73 -6.09
CA TYR A 321 1.50 5.86 -4.68
C TYR A 321 2.61 6.58 -3.94
N ILE A 322 2.35 7.76 -3.38
CA ILE A 322 3.34 8.45 -2.54
C ILE A 322 3.46 7.70 -1.21
N TRP A 323 4.61 7.10 -0.98
CA TRP A 323 4.80 6.33 0.24
C TRP A 323 5.29 7.18 1.39
N LYS A 324 6.34 7.97 1.17
CA LYS A 324 6.99 8.81 2.19
C LYS A 324 7.58 10.05 1.57
N ALA A 325 7.62 11.14 2.37
CA ALA A 325 8.31 12.37 2.04
C ALA A 325 9.12 12.88 3.24
N ALA A 326 10.25 13.51 2.95
CA ALA A 326 11.11 14.15 3.92
C ALA A 326 11.83 15.36 3.29
N PHE A 327 12.17 16.37 4.08
CA PHE A 327 12.98 17.51 3.65
C PHE A 327 13.89 18.02 4.79
N ASN A 328 14.94 18.72 4.42
CA ASN A 328 15.83 19.38 5.36
C ASN A 328 15.23 20.71 5.84
N GLU A 329 14.86 20.76 7.11
CA GLU A 329 14.19 21.93 7.71
C GLU A 329 15.06 23.19 7.77
N SER A 330 16.38 23.07 7.60
CA SER A 330 17.27 24.24 7.48
C SER A 330 16.95 25.09 6.26
N PHE A 331 16.32 24.49 5.23
CA PHE A 331 15.88 25.15 4.02
C PHE A 331 14.37 25.46 4.00
N ALA A 332 13.67 25.33 5.13
CA ALA A 332 12.21 25.50 5.20
C ALA A 332 11.70 26.85 4.66
N SER A 333 12.50 27.93 4.77
CA SER A 333 12.17 29.24 4.21
C SER A 333 12.12 29.28 2.67
N HIS A 334 12.71 28.27 2.01
CA HIS A 334 12.71 28.11 0.55
C HIS A 334 11.70 27.08 0.04
N PHE A 335 10.91 26.46 0.93
CA PHE A 335 9.86 25.49 0.62
C PHE A 335 10.32 24.30 -0.25
N PRO A 336 11.42 23.58 0.13
CA PRO A 336 11.97 22.52 -0.72
C PRO A 336 10.98 21.36 -0.94
N ASP A 337 10.11 21.09 0.02
CA ASP A 337 9.02 20.13 -0.07
C ASP A 337 7.99 20.50 -1.14
N ARG A 338 7.59 21.78 -1.23
CA ARG A 338 6.66 22.29 -2.25
C ARG A 338 7.31 22.34 -3.63
N LEU A 339 8.58 22.73 -3.71
CA LEU A 339 9.33 22.72 -4.97
C LEU A 339 9.44 21.31 -5.53
N LEU A 340 9.73 20.34 -4.66
CA LEU A 340 9.78 18.94 -5.08
C LEU A 340 8.39 18.40 -5.45
N ALA A 341 7.33 18.78 -4.73
CA ALA A 341 5.96 18.41 -5.07
C ALA A 341 5.53 18.98 -6.44
N HIS A 342 5.94 20.20 -6.78
CA HIS A 342 5.73 20.80 -8.09
C HIS A 342 6.42 19.98 -9.18
N ARG A 343 7.73 19.68 -9.04
CA ARG A 343 8.49 18.87 -9.99
C ARG A 343 7.95 17.45 -10.12
N LEU A 344 7.50 16.88 -9.00
CA LEU A 344 6.82 15.58 -9.01
C LEU A 344 5.54 15.64 -9.86
N THR A 345 4.73 16.68 -9.71
CA THR A 345 3.47 16.82 -10.44
C THR A 345 3.73 16.93 -11.96
N GLU A 346 4.73 17.72 -12.36
CA GLU A 346 5.19 17.79 -13.76
C GLU A 346 5.57 16.39 -14.27
N TRP A 347 6.45 15.71 -13.54
CA TRP A 347 6.99 14.41 -13.95
C TRP A 347 5.90 13.33 -14.05
N GLN A 348 4.94 13.31 -13.12
CA GLN A 348 3.84 12.34 -13.12
C GLN A 348 2.87 12.54 -14.30
N LEU A 349 2.62 13.77 -14.69
CA LEU A 349 1.74 14.08 -15.82
C LEU A 349 2.41 13.81 -17.19
N ASP A 350 3.74 13.92 -17.23
CA ASP A 350 4.51 13.66 -18.44
C ASP A 350 4.83 12.16 -18.66
N ASP A 351 4.70 11.32 -17.63
CA ASP A 351 4.91 9.87 -17.75
C ASP A 351 3.63 9.18 -18.26
N ALA A 352 3.61 8.84 -19.55
CA ALA A 352 2.50 8.17 -20.22
C ALA A 352 2.11 6.80 -19.61
N ASN A 353 2.97 6.21 -18.77
CA ASN A 353 2.68 4.96 -18.09
C ASN A 353 1.95 5.14 -16.74
N ILE A 354 1.79 6.40 -16.29
CA ILE A 354 1.11 6.72 -15.04
C ILE A 354 -0.19 7.46 -15.35
N THR A 355 -1.30 6.83 -15.06
CA THR A 355 -2.63 7.40 -15.28
C THR A 355 -3.19 8.10 -14.05
N ARG A 356 -2.69 7.72 -12.87
CA ARG A 356 -3.16 8.27 -11.59
C ARG A 356 -2.06 8.19 -10.53
N THR A 357 -1.97 9.21 -9.69
CA THR A 357 -1.12 9.19 -8.48
C THR A 357 -1.96 9.43 -7.24
N ASP A 358 -1.86 8.52 -6.27
CA ASP A 358 -2.50 8.62 -4.95
C ASP A 358 -1.51 9.22 -3.94
N SER A 359 -1.92 10.25 -3.21
CA SER A 359 -1.07 10.85 -2.17
C SER A 359 -0.78 9.89 -1.01
N CYS A 360 -1.59 8.86 -0.81
CA CYS A 360 -1.55 7.94 0.33
C CYS A 360 -1.52 8.62 1.71
N ALA A 361 -1.80 9.90 1.75
CA ALA A 361 -1.79 10.75 2.94
C ALA A 361 -3.21 11.15 3.35
N ALA A 362 -3.38 11.47 4.63
CA ALA A 362 -4.55 12.23 5.04
C ALA A 362 -4.47 13.65 4.47
N GLU A 363 -5.62 14.32 4.33
CA GLU A 363 -5.65 15.73 3.97
C GLU A 363 -4.73 16.53 4.91
N ASP A 364 -4.00 17.49 4.38
CA ASP A 364 -3.03 18.38 5.06
C ASP A 364 -1.70 17.73 5.52
N ASP A 365 -1.47 16.45 5.28
CA ASP A 365 -0.20 15.81 5.69
C ASP A 365 0.96 16.03 4.68
N LEU A 366 0.68 16.41 3.44
CA LEU A 366 1.65 16.70 2.38
C LEU A 366 1.36 18.03 1.70
N PRO A 367 2.36 18.73 1.12
CA PRO A 367 2.18 20.00 0.43
C PRO A 367 1.53 19.84 -0.96
N LEU A 368 0.65 18.86 -1.13
CA LEU A 368 0.03 18.50 -2.40
C LEU A 368 -1.33 19.16 -2.62
N ASP A 369 -1.99 19.65 -1.55
CA ASP A 369 -3.34 20.21 -1.63
C ASP A 369 -3.44 21.41 -2.55
N GLN A 370 -2.34 22.16 -2.71
CA GLN A 370 -2.28 23.30 -3.62
C GLN A 370 -2.05 22.89 -5.08
N PHE A 371 -1.53 21.68 -5.34
CA PHE A 371 -1.21 21.21 -6.69
C PHE A 371 -2.29 20.27 -7.25
N TRP A 372 -2.92 19.48 -6.39
CA TRP A 372 -3.83 18.42 -6.81
C TRP A 372 -5.27 18.77 -6.43
N ASP A 373 -6.09 19.08 -7.44
CA ASP A 373 -7.48 19.50 -7.27
C ASP A 373 -8.44 18.32 -7.04
N ARG A 374 -8.07 17.10 -7.50
CA ARG A 374 -8.92 15.93 -7.35
C ARG A 374 -8.80 15.34 -5.94
N SER A 375 -9.96 15.04 -5.34
CA SER A 375 -10.06 14.29 -4.10
C SER A 375 -10.83 13.00 -4.35
N SER A 376 -10.19 11.85 -4.08
CA SER A 376 -10.86 10.55 -4.06
C SER A 376 -11.57 10.36 -2.73
N GLU A 377 -12.84 9.96 -2.78
CA GLU A 377 -13.58 9.61 -1.57
C GLU A 377 -13.12 8.27 -1.03
N MET A 378 -12.54 8.30 0.16
CA MET A 378 -12.05 7.12 0.88
C MET A 378 -12.98 6.78 2.03
N GLY A 379 -13.01 5.51 2.41
CA GLY A 379 -13.80 5.07 3.55
C GLY A 379 -13.48 3.66 4.00
N THR A 380 -14.13 3.27 5.09
CA THR A 380 -14.09 1.91 5.63
C THR A 380 -15.42 1.23 5.36
N LEU A 381 -15.38 0.08 4.69
CA LEU A 381 -16.55 -0.77 4.46
C LEU A 381 -16.71 -1.75 5.63
N VAL A 382 -17.89 -1.79 6.21
CA VAL A 382 -18.27 -2.75 7.26
C VAL A 382 -19.42 -3.60 6.72
N MET A 383 -19.21 -4.89 6.61
CA MET A 383 -20.17 -5.81 6.01
C MET A 383 -20.40 -7.03 6.89
N GLY A 384 -21.65 -7.44 7.00
CA GLY A 384 -22.01 -8.72 7.63
C GLY A 384 -21.92 -9.87 6.65
N LEU A 385 -21.46 -11.01 7.13
CA LEU A 385 -21.34 -12.24 6.32
C LEU A 385 -22.59 -13.11 6.39
N SER A 386 -23.63 -12.66 7.11
CA SER A 386 -24.98 -13.28 7.13
C SER A 386 -26.06 -12.20 7.14
N GLN A 387 -27.26 -12.55 6.67
CA GLN A 387 -28.40 -11.63 6.63
C GLN A 387 -28.82 -11.10 8.01
N ASN A 388 -28.57 -11.87 9.07
CA ASN A 388 -28.96 -11.53 10.44
C ASN A 388 -27.92 -10.67 11.19
N SER A 389 -26.82 -10.25 10.55
CA SER A 389 -25.72 -9.52 11.19
C SER A 389 -25.88 -8.00 11.17
N ASP A 390 -27.04 -7.45 10.82
CA ASP A 390 -27.29 -6.02 10.73
C ASP A 390 -26.99 -5.26 12.04
N ARG A 391 -27.36 -5.82 13.20
CA ARG A 391 -27.04 -5.24 14.49
C ARG A 391 -25.54 -5.15 14.74
N ASP A 392 -24.80 -6.21 14.41
CA ASP A 392 -23.35 -6.29 14.62
C ASP A 392 -22.64 -5.30 13.67
N VAL A 393 -23.08 -5.21 12.41
CA VAL A 393 -22.55 -4.25 11.43
C VAL A 393 -22.69 -2.82 11.94
N ARG A 394 -23.87 -2.41 12.42
CA ARG A 394 -24.09 -1.07 12.99
C ARG A 394 -23.24 -0.82 14.22
N GLN A 395 -23.14 -1.80 15.12
CA GLN A 395 -22.32 -1.67 16.32
C GLN A 395 -20.83 -1.51 15.97
N VAL A 396 -20.31 -2.33 15.06
CA VAL A 396 -18.91 -2.28 14.60
C VAL A 396 -18.63 -0.94 13.91
N ALA A 397 -19.50 -0.50 12.98
CA ALA A 397 -19.33 0.78 12.29
C ALA A 397 -19.28 1.97 13.25
N ALA A 398 -20.15 1.99 14.26
CA ALA A 398 -20.13 3.01 15.30
C ALA A 398 -18.84 3.01 16.13
N GLN A 399 -18.34 1.82 16.51
CA GLN A 399 -17.10 1.67 17.26
C GLN A 399 -15.87 2.13 16.46
N VAL A 400 -15.78 1.75 15.19
CA VAL A 400 -14.69 2.15 14.29
C VAL A 400 -14.69 3.67 14.12
N HIS A 401 -15.84 4.27 13.84
CA HIS A 401 -16.00 5.71 13.70
C HIS A 401 -15.59 6.47 14.96
N MET A 402 -16.08 6.03 16.12
CA MET A 402 -15.81 6.69 17.40
C MET A 402 -14.33 6.62 17.78
N TYR A 403 -13.67 5.48 17.52
CA TYR A 403 -12.24 5.31 17.76
C TYR A 403 -11.38 6.26 16.92
N ARG A 404 -11.70 6.40 15.63
CA ARG A 404 -11.01 7.35 14.75
C ARG A 404 -11.17 8.79 15.22
N ASN A 405 -12.39 9.20 15.54
CA ASN A 405 -12.67 10.57 16.01
C ASN A 405 -11.92 10.88 17.31
N THR A 406 -11.86 9.93 18.24
CA THR A 406 -11.12 10.10 19.50
C THR A 406 -9.61 10.22 19.24
N ARG A 407 -9.04 9.43 18.32
CA ARG A 407 -7.62 9.55 17.93
C ARG A 407 -7.33 10.90 17.27
N ASN A 408 -8.19 11.37 16.38
CA ASN A 408 -8.05 12.66 15.72
C ASN A 408 -8.12 13.81 16.73
N LEU A 409 -9.09 13.77 17.64
CA LEU A 409 -9.20 14.76 18.72
C LEU A 409 -7.95 14.76 19.63
N ALA A 410 -7.45 13.61 20.00
CA ALA A 410 -6.21 13.49 20.79
C ALA A 410 -4.99 14.03 20.03
N LYS A 411 -4.89 13.79 18.71
CA LYS A 411 -3.84 14.36 17.85
C LYS A 411 -3.92 15.90 17.84
N MET A 412 -5.08 16.45 17.57
CA MET A 412 -5.32 17.91 17.55
C MET A 412 -5.02 18.59 18.90
N LEU A 413 -5.45 17.99 20.01
CA LEU A 413 -5.16 18.53 21.35
C LEU A 413 -3.66 18.52 21.64
N ARG A 414 -2.96 17.45 21.29
CA ARG A 414 -1.50 17.36 21.46
C ARG A 414 -0.75 18.40 20.62
N GLU A 415 -1.17 18.63 19.39
CA GLU A 415 -0.59 19.65 18.51
C GLU A 415 -0.83 21.06 19.06
N ARG A 416 -2.02 21.33 19.57
CA ARG A 416 -2.37 22.63 20.19
C ARG A 416 -1.56 22.90 21.46
N ILE A 417 -1.35 21.88 22.31
CA ILE A 417 -0.52 22.01 23.51
C ILE A 417 0.94 22.29 23.12
N MET A 418 1.48 21.58 22.11
CA MET A 418 2.85 21.81 21.63
C MET A 418 3.02 23.18 20.97
N SER A 419 2.01 23.71 20.28
CA SER A 419 2.05 25.06 19.68
C SER A 419 2.02 26.17 20.73
N LEU A 420 1.29 25.98 21.83
CA LEU A 420 1.24 26.93 22.96
C LEU A 420 2.56 26.94 23.74
N GLY A 421 3.20 25.78 23.92
CA GLY A 421 4.53 25.69 24.57
C GLY A 421 5.64 26.39 23.77
N ARG A 422 5.54 26.46 22.44
CA ARG A 422 6.48 27.21 21.58
C ARG A 422 6.33 28.74 21.66
N LYS A 423 5.10 29.23 21.89
CA LYS A 423 4.85 30.68 22.04
C LYS A 423 5.25 31.22 23.43
N GLY A 424 5.31 30.36 24.45
CA GLY A 424 5.76 30.74 25.79
C GLY A 424 7.29 30.76 25.99
N GLY A 425 8.07 30.18 25.08
CA GLY A 425 9.56 30.15 25.15
C GLY A 425 10.28 31.29 24.46
N SER A 426 9.57 32.24 23.82
CA SER A 426 10.16 33.39 23.13
C SER A 426 10.09 34.70 23.94
N LEU A 427 9.80 34.65 25.25
CA LEU A 427 9.70 35.81 26.18
C LEU A 427 10.62 35.60 27.39
N SER A 428 11.85 35.17 27.17
CA SER A 428 12.90 35.24 28.19
C SER A 428 14.22 35.57 27.52
#